data_f77966b9c1a24888b62bbc162958e923
#
_entry.id   f77966b9c1a24888b62bbc162958e923
#
_cell.length_a   1.000
_cell.length_b   1.000
_cell.length_c   1.000
_cell.angle_alpha   90.00
_cell.angle_beta   90.00
_cell.angle_gamma   90.00
#
_symmetry.space_group_name_H-M   'P 1'
#
loop_
_entity.id
_entity.type
_entity.pdbx_description
1 polymer ?
#
loop_
_entity_poly.entity_id
_entity_poly.type
_entity_poly.pdbx_seq_one_letter_code
_entity_poly.pdbx_strand_id
1 'polypeptide(L)'
;MTRQLPIIAVATAPGKAGVGVVRISGKNLEAITKALFQKTLKPRQANLLTLRDFDGQAIDQLIAIYFSAPASFTGEDVLELQCHGGPQLLELVMRRCLELGKDEGLVIAEPGEFSLRAYLNNKIDLAQAEAIADLI
;
A
#
# COMPACT_ATOMS: atom_id res chain seq x y z
N MET A 1 -1.14 -18.34 -11.69
CA MET A 1 -0.62 -17.17 -12.39
C MET A 1 -1.01 -15.90 -11.67
N THR A 2 -0.08 -14.99 -11.47
CA THR A 2 -0.35 -13.75 -10.77
C THR A 2 -0.87 -12.68 -11.71
N ARG A 3 -1.79 -11.86 -11.23
CA ARG A 3 -2.22 -10.68 -11.96
C ARG A 3 -1.16 -9.57 -11.82
N GLN A 4 -1.06 -8.73 -12.84
CA GLN A 4 -0.06 -7.65 -12.90
C GLN A 4 -0.58 -6.30 -12.41
N LEU A 5 -1.81 -6.25 -11.94
CA LEU A 5 -2.42 -5.02 -11.46
C LEU A 5 -1.75 -4.53 -10.18
N PRO A 6 -1.71 -3.21 -9.95
CA PRO A 6 -1.33 -2.72 -8.62
C PRO A 6 -2.38 -3.16 -7.59
N ILE A 7 -1.91 -3.48 -6.41
CA ILE A 7 -2.75 -4.03 -5.34
C ILE A 7 -2.60 -3.22 -4.06
N ILE A 8 -3.66 -3.18 -3.27
CA ILE A 8 -3.68 -2.47 -2.00
C ILE A 8 -4.22 -3.36 -0.89
N ALA A 9 -3.64 -3.25 0.30
CA ALA A 9 -4.12 -3.95 1.48
C ALA A 9 -3.76 -3.20 2.74
N VAL A 10 -4.51 -3.49 3.82
CA VAL A 10 -4.12 -3.10 5.16
C VAL A 10 -3.06 -4.09 5.61
N ALA A 11 -1.90 -3.59 6.02
CA ALA A 11 -0.74 -4.42 6.34
C ALA A 11 -0.53 -4.62 7.84
N THR A 12 -1.34 -3.97 8.68
CA THR A 12 -1.29 -4.15 10.14
C THR A 12 -2.39 -5.11 10.57
N ALA A 13 -2.14 -5.85 11.65
CA ALA A 13 -3.18 -6.71 12.22
C ALA A 13 -4.36 -5.86 12.69
N PRO A 14 -5.60 -6.34 12.54
CA PRO A 14 -6.76 -5.64 13.10
C PRO A 14 -6.60 -5.53 14.61
N GLY A 15 -6.91 -4.36 15.15
CA GLY A 15 -6.79 -4.13 16.58
C GLY A 15 -6.75 -2.66 16.95
N LYS A 16 -6.33 -2.41 18.19
CA LYS A 16 -6.37 -1.09 18.79
C LYS A 16 -5.05 -0.31 18.65
N ALA A 17 -4.24 -0.66 17.66
CA ALA A 17 -2.97 0.03 17.45
C ALA A 17 -3.23 1.51 17.10
N GLY A 18 -2.38 2.40 17.61
CA GLY A 18 -2.45 3.82 17.30
C GLY A 18 -2.04 4.13 15.87
N VAL A 19 -1.41 3.17 15.18
CA VAL A 19 -0.96 3.32 13.79
C VAL A 19 -1.48 2.16 12.97
N GLY A 20 -2.06 2.47 11.82
CA GLY A 20 -2.44 1.48 10.84
C GLY A 20 -1.62 1.66 9.57
N VAL A 21 -1.21 0.57 8.95
CA VAL A 21 -0.40 0.63 7.73
C VAL A 21 -1.22 0.12 6.55
N VAL A 22 -1.27 0.95 5.50
CA VAL A 22 -1.84 0.57 4.20
C VAL A 22 -0.69 0.49 3.22
N ARG A 23 -0.61 -0.58 2.43
CA ARG A 23 0.42 -0.76 1.42
C ARG A 23 -0.17 -0.95 0.05
N ILE A 24 0.47 -0.30 -0.93
CA ILE A 24 0.17 -0.47 -2.35
C ILE A 24 1.43 -1.02 -3.00
N SER A 25 1.28 -2.04 -3.86
CA SER A 25 2.39 -2.61 -4.59
C SER A 25 2.06 -2.70 -6.07
N GLY A 26 3.01 -2.38 -6.94
CA GLY A 26 2.84 -2.43 -8.38
C GLY A 26 4.14 -2.14 -9.10
N LYS A 27 4.16 -2.34 -10.41
CA LYS A 27 5.38 -2.15 -11.22
C LYS A 27 5.86 -0.71 -11.23
N ASN A 28 4.93 0.24 -11.25
CA ASN A 28 5.25 1.66 -11.21
C ASN A 28 4.09 2.37 -10.51
N LEU A 29 4.36 2.98 -9.37
CA LEU A 29 3.34 3.63 -8.57
C LEU A 29 3.40 5.16 -8.63
N GLU A 30 4.17 5.75 -9.55
CA GLU A 30 4.28 7.20 -9.62
C GLU A 30 2.96 7.88 -9.93
N ALA A 31 2.19 7.33 -10.87
CA ALA A 31 0.89 7.91 -11.24
C ALA A 31 -0.10 7.86 -10.07
N ILE A 32 -0.14 6.74 -9.36
CA ILE A 32 -1.00 6.60 -8.18
C ILE A 32 -0.57 7.57 -7.09
N THR A 33 0.74 7.67 -6.83
CA THR A 33 1.27 8.58 -5.81
C THR A 33 0.92 10.04 -6.12
N LYS A 34 1.04 10.43 -7.39
CA LYS A 34 0.64 11.78 -7.81
C LYS A 34 -0.86 12.01 -7.67
N ALA A 35 -1.67 11.00 -7.97
CA ALA A 35 -3.11 11.11 -7.79
C ALA A 35 -3.49 11.30 -6.32
N LEU A 36 -2.77 10.63 -5.41
CA LEU A 36 -3.04 10.72 -3.97
C LEU A 36 -2.56 12.05 -3.37
N PHE A 37 -1.36 12.50 -3.73
CA PHE A 37 -0.66 13.57 -3.01
C PHE A 37 -0.20 14.72 -3.89
N GLN A 38 -0.44 14.68 -5.19
CA GLN A 38 -0.08 15.72 -6.16
C GLN A 38 1.41 16.03 -6.19
N LYS A 39 2.25 15.03 -5.89
CA LYS A 39 3.70 15.20 -5.94
C LYS A 39 4.40 13.84 -6.12
N THR A 40 5.67 13.91 -6.52
CA THR A 40 6.55 12.75 -6.60
C THR A 40 7.33 12.63 -5.29
N LEU A 41 7.46 11.41 -4.78
CA LEU A 41 8.18 11.16 -3.54
C LEU A 41 9.56 10.58 -3.83
N LYS A 42 10.56 11.02 -3.07
CA LYS A 42 11.89 10.42 -3.12
C LYS A 42 11.85 9.05 -2.44
N PRO A 43 12.53 8.04 -3.00
CA PRO A 43 12.54 6.72 -2.37
C PRO A 43 13.08 6.75 -0.95
N ARG A 44 12.44 5.96 -0.08
CA ARG A 44 12.88 5.69 1.29
C ARG A 44 12.93 6.92 2.20
N GLN A 45 12.15 7.93 1.87
CA GLN A 45 12.03 9.14 2.67
C GLN A 45 10.62 9.23 3.25
N ALA A 46 10.54 9.45 4.55
CA ALA A 46 9.25 9.66 5.22
C ALA A 46 8.72 11.07 4.88
N ASN A 47 7.47 11.14 4.48
CA ASN A 47 6.81 12.39 4.14
C ASN A 47 5.51 12.50 4.91
N LEU A 48 5.34 13.61 5.64
CA LEU A 48 4.07 13.91 6.29
C LEU A 48 3.15 14.56 5.28
N LEU A 49 2.08 13.88 4.91
CA LEU A 49 1.18 14.30 3.84
C LEU A 49 -0.27 14.15 4.28
N THR A 50 -1.14 14.94 3.67
CA THR A 50 -2.57 14.87 3.94
C THR A 50 -3.26 14.17 2.78
N LEU A 51 -4.00 13.09 3.08
CA LEU A 51 -4.90 12.45 2.13
C LEU A 51 -6.26 13.11 2.26
N ARG A 52 -6.80 13.59 1.14
CA ARG A 52 -8.06 14.33 1.13
C ARG A 52 -9.14 13.59 0.36
N ASP A 53 -10.39 13.80 0.78
CA ASP A 53 -11.54 13.29 0.04
C ASP A 53 -11.84 14.18 -1.18
N PHE A 54 -12.90 13.82 -1.92
CA PHE A 54 -13.25 14.54 -3.14
C PHE A 54 -13.69 16.00 -2.87
N ASP A 55 -14.11 16.31 -1.64
CA ASP A 55 -14.46 17.68 -1.22
C ASP A 55 -13.24 18.49 -0.79
N GLY A 56 -12.07 17.89 -0.75
CA GLY A 56 -10.87 18.53 -0.26
C GLY A 56 -10.68 18.47 1.24
N GLN A 57 -11.58 17.80 1.96
CA GLN A 57 -11.45 17.63 3.40
C GLN A 57 -10.41 16.57 3.72
N ALA A 58 -9.66 16.78 4.81
CA ALA A 58 -8.65 15.83 5.22
C ALA A 58 -9.28 14.54 5.72
N ILE A 59 -8.88 13.41 5.13
CA ILE A 59 -9.20 12.09 5.67
C ILE A 59 -8.24 11.77 6.79
N ASP A 60 -6.94 11.95 6.53
CA ASP A 60 -5.90 11.72 7.53
C ASP A 60 -4.63 12.47 7.15
N GLN A 61 -3.88 12.91 8.14
CA GLN A 61 -2.51 13.36 7.97
C GLN A 61 -1.63 12.17 8.31
N LEU A 62 -0.91 11.66 7.33
CA LEU A 62 -0.22 10.38 7.41
C LEU A 62 1.23 10.49 6.96
N ILE A 63 2.00 9.45 7.22
CA ILE A 63 3.37 9.35 6.71
C ILE A 63 3.37 8.43 5.51
N ALA A 64 3.85 8.94 4.37
CA ALA A 64 3.97 8.18 3.14
C ALA A 64 5.44 7.91 2.84
N ILE A 65 5.76 6.67 2.51
CA ILE A 65 7.11 6.25 2.13
C ILE A 65 7.03 5.47 0.83
N TYR A 66 7.81 5.88 -0.16
CA TYR A 66 7.90 5.21 -1.45
C TYR A 66 9.14 4.32 -1.49
N PHE A 67 8.95 3.04 -1.78
CA PHE A 67 10.06 2.11 -1.96
C PHE A 67 10.13 1.75 -3.44
N SER A 68 11.24 2.11 -4.10
CA SER A 68 11.44 1.81 -5.51
C SER A 68 11.90 0.37 -5.70
N ALA A 69 11.37 -0.29 -6.72
CA ALA A 69 11.80 -1.63 -7.11
C ALA A 69 13.31 -1.63 -7.39
N PRO A 70 14.04 -2.69 -7.04
CA PRO A 70 13.60 -3.89 -6.33
C PRO A 70 13.74 -3.79 -4.81
N ALA A 71 14.10 -2.64 -4.27
CA ALA A 71 14.39 -2.45 -2.85
C ALA A 71 13.10 -2.26 -2.04
N SER A 72 12.26 -3.28 -2.03
CA SER A 72 10.97 -3.29 -1.36
C SER A 72 10.59 -4.70 -0.89
N PHE A 73 9.52 -4.81 -0.12
CA PHE A 73 9.03 -6.11 0.35
C PHE A 73 8.68 -7.05 -0.81
N THR A 74 7.95 -6.56 -1.80
CA THR A 74 7.48 -7.39 -2.92
C THR A 74 8.47 -7.46 -4.08
N GLY A 75 9.51 -6.62 -4.09
CA GLY A 75 10.39 -6.47 -5.24
C GLY A 75 9.86 -5.55 -6.32
N GLU A 76 8.62 -5.08 -6.18
CA GLU A 76 8.02 -4.06 -7.02
C GLU A 76 8.13 -2.70 -6.33
N ASP A 77 7.60 -1.62 -6.95
CA ASP A 77 7.40 -0.38 -6.20
C ASP A 77 6.37 -0.63 -5.10
N VAL A 78 6.63 -0.08 -3.91
CA VAL A 78 5.70 -0.15 -2.79
C VAL A 78 5.50 1.25 -2.23
N LEU A 79 4.25 1.66 -2.08
CA LEU A 79 3.89 2.87 -1.34
C LEU A 79 3.30 2.46 -0.01
N GLU A 80 3.95 2.85 1.07
CA GLU A 80 3.48 2.57 2.43
C GLU A 80 2.88 3.83 3.02
N LEU A 81 1.65 3.71 3.52
CA LEU A 81 0.93 4.79 4.17
C LEU A 81 0.75 4.42 5.64
N GLN A 82 1.43 5.15 6.52
CA GLN A 82 1.29 4.98 7.96
C GLN A 82 0.24 5.96 8.45
N CYS A 83 -0.94 5.43 8.71
CA CYS A 83 -2.13 6.20 9.06
C CYS A 83 -2.39 6.13 10.56
N HIS A 84 -3.23 7.03 11.06
CA HIS A 84 -3.78 6.84 12.38
C HIS A 84 -4.62 5.55 12.39
N GLY A 85 -4.53 4.78 13.48
CA GLY A 85 -5.20 3.49 13.56
C GLY A 85 -6.70 3.65 13.69
N GLY A 86 -7.37 2.51 13.65
CA GLY A 86 -8.81 2.45 13.73
C GLY A 86 -9.41 1.92 12.43
N PRO A 87 -10.30 0.92 12.52
CA PRO A 87 -10.80 0.26 11.32
C PRO A 87 -11.61 1.18 10.41
N GLN A 88 -12.33 2.15 10.99
CA GLN A 88 -13.14 3.08 10.19
C GLN A 88 -12.25 4.01 9.37
N LEU A 89 -11.18 4.53 9.96
CA LEU A 89 -10.27 5.42 9.25
C LEU A 89 -9.52 4.66 8.16
N LEU A 90 -9.03 3.46 8.46
CA LEU A 90 -8.33 2.64 7.46
C LEU A 90 -9.24 2.30 6.29
N GLU A 91 -10.53 2.06 6.53
CA GLU A 91 -11.48 1.82 5.45
C GLU A 91 -11.64 3.05 4.57
N LEU A 92 -11.69 4.24 5.15
CA LEU A 92 -11.76 5.48 4.37
C LEU A 92 -10.50 5.70 3.53
N VAL A 93 -9.33 5.43 4.10
CA VAL A 93 -8.06 5.52 3.38
C VAL A 93 -8.04 4.53 2.22
N MET A 94 -8.42 3.28 2.46
CA MET A 94 -8.49 2.25 1.41
C MET A 94 -9.41 2.67 0.28
N ARG A 95 -10.60 3.13 0.64
CA ARG A 95 -11.60 3.55 -0.35
C ARG A 95 -11.09 4.71 -1.21
N ARG A 96 -10.47 5.71 -0.56
CA ARG A 96 -9.96 6.87 -1.29
C ARG A 96 -8.83 6.48 -2.23
N CYS A 97 -7.92 5.62 -1.78
CA CYS A 97 -6.84 5.11 -2.63
C CYS A 97 -7.40 4.37 -3.85
N LEU A 98 -8.42 3.55 -3.66
CA LEU A 98 -9.06 2.82 -4.76
C LEU A 98 -9.73 3.76 -5.75
N GLU A 99 -10.38 4.82 -5.27
CA GLU A 99 -10.98 5.84 -6.13
C GLU A 99 -9.92 6.52 -7.00
N LEU A 100 -8.84 6.97 -6.38
CA LEU A 100 -7.79 7.72 -7.07
C LEU A 100 -6.89 6.85 -7.93
N GLY A 101 -6.76 5.58 -7.58
CA GLY A 101 -5.94 4.62 -8.34
C GLY A 101 -6.70 3.84 -9.38
N LYS A 102 -7.99 4.12 -9.54
CA LYS A 102 -8.86 3.35 -10.44
C LYS A 102 -8.36 3.34 -11.88
N ASP A 103 -7.94 4.48 -12.38
CA ASP A 103 -7.47 4.60 -13.76
C ASP A 103 -6.16 3.82 -14.01
N GLU A 104 -5.41 3.54 -12.94
CA GLU A 104 -4.20 2.74 -13.01
C GLU A 104 -4.46 1.26 -12.73
N GLY A 105 -5.72 0.88 -12.52
CA GLY A 105 -6.09 -0.51 -12.29
C GLY A 105 -5.91 -0.98 -10.86
N LEU A 106 -5.79 -0.06 -9.89
CA LEU A 106 -5.61 -0.43 -8.50
C LEU A 106 -6.80 -1.24 -7.97
N VAL A 107 -6.52 -2.39 -7.39
CA VAL A 107 -7.53 -3.29 -6.84
C VAL A 107 -7.11 -3.77 -5.45
N ILE A 108 -8.08 -4.25 -4.68
CA ILE A 108 -7.80 -4.85 -3.37
C ILE A 108 -7.01 -6.14 -3.59
N ALA A 109 -5.96 -6.34 -2.79
CA ALA A 109 -5.15 -7.54 -2.84
C ALA A 109 -5.96 -8.76 -2.40
N GLU A 110 -5.69 -9.89 -3.02
CA GLU A 110 -6.20 -11.17 -2.55
C GLU A 110 -5.36 -11.63 -1.34
N PRO A 111 -5.93 -12.48 -0.46
CA PRO A 111 -5.15 -13.00 0.66
C PRO A 111 -3.83 -13.61 0.20
N GLY A 112 -2.72 -13.19 0.83
CA GLY A 112 -1.38 -13.67 0.50
C GLY A 112 -0.77 -13.13 -0.77
N GLU A 113 -1.43 -12.21 -1.48
CA GLU A 113 -0.94 -11.73 -2.77
C GLU A 113 0.36 -10.94 -2.65
N PHE A 114 0.54 -10.14 -1.59
CA PHE A 114 1.81 -9.44 -1.35
C PHE A 114 2.95 -10.43 -1.14
N SER A 115 2.73 -11.45 -0.33
CA SER A 115 3.74 -12.49 -0.07
C SER A 115 4.04 -13.31 -1.30
N LEU A 116 3.04 -13.60 -2.11
CA LEU A 116 3.24 -14.32 -3.37
C LEU A 116 4.14 -13.52 -4.32
N ARG A 117 3.90 -12.22 -4.44
CA ARG A 117 4.74 -11.36 -5.29
C ARG A 117 6.17 -11.29 -4.75
N ALA A 118 6.34 -11.20 -3.44
CA ALA A 118 7.66 -11.22 -2.81
C ALA A 118 8.38 -12.53 -3.12
N TYR A 119 7.70 -13.65 -3.03
CA TYR A 119 8.28 -14.95 -3.37
C TYR A 119 8.68 -15.02 -4.85
N LEU A 120 7.79 -14.61 -5.75
CA LEU A 120 8.06 -14.66 -7.20
C LEU A 120 9.19 -13.73 -7.59
N ASN A 121 9.44 -12.67 -6.85
CA ASN A 121 10.54 -11.74 -7.08
C ASN A 121 11.78 -12.07 -6.23
N ASN A 122 11.83 -13.27 -5.66
CA ASN A 122 12.99 -13.77 -4.90
C ASN A 122 13.33 -12.94 -3.65
N LYS A 123 12.32 -12.30 -3.04
CA LYS A 123 12.52 -11.52 -1.82
C LYS A 123 12.39 -12.38 -0.57
N ILE A 124 11.62 -13.46 -0.63
CA ILE A 124 11.44 -14.42 0.45
C ILE A 124 11.43 -15.83 -0.14
N ASP A 125 11.67 -16.84 0.68
CA ASP A 125 11.58 -18.23 0.25
C ASP A 125 10.14 -18.76 0.40
N LEU A 126 9.90 -19.97 -0.07
CA LEU A 126 8.56 -20.56 -0.07
C LEU A 126 8.02 -20.74 1.35
N ALA A 127 8.86 -21.18 2.28
CA ALA A 127 8.41 -21.37 3.66
C ALA A 127 8.01 -20.05 4.31
N GLN A 128 8.77 -18.97 4.04
CA GLN A 128 8.45 -17.63 4.53
C GLN A 128 7.14 -17.13 3.93
N ALA A 129 6.92 -17.35 2.63
CA ALA A 129 5.69 -16.93 1.97
C ALA A 129 4.48 -17.65 2.56
N GLU A 130 4.57 -18.95 2.78
CA GLU A 130 3.49 -19.73 3.37
C GLU A 130 3.19 -19.29 4.79
N ALA A 131 4.22 -19.03 5.60
CA ALA A 131 4.04 -18.58 6.97
C ALA A 131 3.32 -17.22 7.05
N ILE A 132 3.65 -16.29 6.16
CA ILE A 132 3.00 -14.99 6.13
C ILE A 132 1.55 -15.12 5.60
N ALA A 133 1.34 -15.92 4.56
CA ALA A 133 0.02 -16.14 3.98
C ALA A 133 -0.96 -16.69 5.00
N ASP A 134 -0.50 -17.55 5.90
CA ASP A 134 -1.35 -18.14 6.94
C ASP A 134 -1.78 -17.12 8.00
N LEU A 135 -1.10 -15.98 8.09
CA LEU A 135 -1.42 -14.93 9.04
C LEU A 135 -2.40 -13.88 8.49
N ILE A 136 -2.64 -13.91 7.21
CA ILE A 136 -3.53 -12.95 6.53
C ILE A 136 -4.92 -13.59 6.26
#